data_fe9db6d697a883bf8b89829f888b0a28
#
_entry.id   fe9db6d697a883bf8b89829f888b0a28
#
_cell.length_a   1.000
_cell.length_b   1.000
_cell.length_c   1.000
_cell.angle_alpha   90.00
_cell.angle_beta   90.00
_cell.angle_gamma   90.00
#
_symmetry.space_group_name_H-M   'P 1'
#
loop_
_entity.id
_entity.type
_entity.pdbx_description
1 polymer ?
#
loop_
_entity_poly.entity_id
_entity_poly.type
_entity_poly.pdbx_seq_one_letter_code
_entity_poly.pdbx_strand_id
1 'polypeptide(L)'
;VLSRGLGDVYKRQVDDILVRRDNDRNDLAYLPPFALLPSEYDPETNKQTTITQEINLVSSEPAFGKLDWIAGLFYLDTEIEISILERLDFGFDGVFDPFTIDDIYAYSGDVGFITDSKPERDSTSLYGQGTWNHSDTLRTVFGLRYTRDEVYSAVTNFYGRSGTDILETSGNKITGRLVIENDLSDNTMLYGSFTRGYKPGGSNLTYGRENVIAPIVVLPTFTEEVVDAFEVGLKSDLADGRVRLNTAAFFYNYEGLQYQATDPEVFEGGVGNIPESEIFGAEFELSAFLSDSVILDARMAYLDTEITADHLALDNVNSEAATNALLGQGLALFSNEVQIARAGQIQNVKGNDLAKTPSFTANLALNWSREIENWGEMRNTLQYIYRGGFKHRIFNNSVTDVVPSYDVLDLVLGFYPDSANWHVELVGRNLSDKDGINARFTDVFGVGATGDELIAPRQLMIQFGMDF
;
A
#
# COMPACT_ATOMS: atom_id res chain seq x y z
N VAL A 1 19.69 20.48 -39.45
CA VAL A 1 20.44 19.43 -38.74
C VAL A 1 19.87 19.06 -37.39
N LEU A 2 18.74 19.69 -36.97
CA LEU A 2 18.02 19.37 -35.72
C LEU A 2 16.99 18.20 -35.85
N SER A 3 16.83 17.59 -37.04
CA SER A 3 15.84 16.55 -37.27
C SER A 3 16.39 15.11 -37.25
N ARG A 4 17.65 14.91 -36.92
CA ARG A 4 18.21 13.57 -36.74
C ARG A 4 18.62 13.41 -35.28
N GLY A 5 17.73 12.85 -34.46
CA GLY A 5 18.11 12.49 -33.12
C GLY A 5 17.07 12.71 -32.02
N LEU A 6 15.87 13.12 -32.35
CA LEU A 6 14.78 13.28 -31.39
C LEU A 6 13.70 12.24 -31.72
N GLY A 7 13.50 11.30 -30.85
CA GLY A 7 12.34 10.42 -30.88
C GLY A 7 11.24 11.05 -30.03
N ASP A 8 10.14 11.44 -30.68
CA ASP A 8 8.97 11.98 -29.96
C ASP A 8 8.11 10.80 -29.50
N VAL A 9 7.93 10.66 -28.20
CA VAL A 9 6.93 9.76 -27.64
C VAL A 9 5.83 10.63 -27.05
N TYR A 10 4.69 10.68 -27.73
CA TYR A 10 3.49 11.32 -27.21
C TYR A 10 2.56 10.23 -26.65
N LYS A 11 2.21 10.34 -25.38
CA LYS A 11 1.22 9.48 -24.73
C LYS A 11 0.10 10.35 -24.14
N ARG A 12 -1.13 10.08 -24.57
CA ARG A 12 -2.34 10.60 -23.93
C ARG A 12 -3.16 9.42 -23.46
N GLN A 13 -3.55 9.45 -22.20
CA GLN A 13 -4.46 8.47 -21.62
C GLN A 13 -5.62 9.22 -20.96
N VAL A 14 -6.85 8.77 -21.23
CA VAL A 14 -8.07 9.22 -20.56
C VAL A 14 -8.73 7.97 -20.03
N ASP A 15 -8.83 7.85 -18.72
CA ASP A 15 -9.47 6.72 -18.05
C ASP A 15 -10.67 7.23 -17.26
N ASP A 16 -11.86 6.73 -17.61
CA ASP A 16 -13.07 6.92 -16.82
C ASP A 16 -13.38 5.59 -16.10
N ILE A 17 -13.30 5.61 -14.78
CA ILE A 17 -13.58 4.42 -13.95
C ILE A 17 -14.83 4.72 -13.12
N LEU A 18 -15.89 3.94 -13.34
CA LEU A 18 -17.06 3.92 -12.48
C LEU A 18 -17.00 2.69 -11.59
N VAL A 19 -16.77 2.87 -10.31
CA VAL A 19 -16.80 1.80 -9.32
C VAL A 19 -18.10 1.92 -8.54
N ARG A 20 -18.97 0.90 -8.65
CA ARG A 20 -20.11 0.71 -7.76
C ARG A 20 -19.76 -0.41 -6.81
N ARG A 21 -19.71 -0.09 -5.52
CA ARG A 21 -19.62 -1.08 -4.46
C ARG A 21 -21.00 -1.19 -3.82
N ASP A 22 -21.58 -2.36 -3.95
CA ASP A 22 -22.74 -2.78 -3.15
C ASP A 22 -22.17 -3.38 -1.86
N ASN A 23 -22.04 -2.54 -0.84
CA ASN A 23 -21.58 -2.97 0.47
C ASN A 23 -22.82 -3.22 1.33
N ASP A 24 -23.30 -4.46 1.29
CA ASP A 24 -24.30 -4.92 2.27
C ASP A 24 -23.59 -5.07 3.64
N ARG A 25 -23.43 -3.95 4.35
CA ARG A 25 -22.87 -3.92 5.70
C ARG A 25 -23.94 -4.23 6.74
N ASN A 26 -24.42 -5.44 6.75
CA ASN A 26 -25.19 -5.95 7.90
C ASN A 26 -24.33 -6.08 9.18
N ASP A 27 -23.09 -5.60 9.17
CA ASP A 27 -22.12 -5.81 10.25
C ASP A 27 -22.10 -4.70 11.30
N LEU A 28 -22.88 -3.63 11.15
CA LEU A 28 -23.12 -2.65 12.24
C LEU A 28 -23.90 -3.23 13.44
N ALA A 29 -24.25 -4.51 13.37
CA ALA A 29 -24.90 -5.26 14.43
C ALA A 29 -24.12 -5.32 15.77
N TYR A 30 -22.95 -4.70 15.88
CA TYR A 30 -22.11 -4.82 17.08
C TYR A 30 -21.94 -3.56 17.91
N LEU A 31 -22.63 -2.45 17.59
CA LEU A 31 -22.62 -1.24 18.43
C LEU A 31 -23.85 -1.21 19.35
N PRO A 32 -23.75 -1.55 20.65
CA PRO A 32 -24.79 -1.14 21.60
C PRO A 32 -24.73 0.41 21.78
N PRO A 33 -25.83 1.15 21.65
CA PRO A 33 -27.21 0.74 21.47
C PRO A 33 -27.69 0.61 20.01
N PHE A 34 -26.83 0.81 19.02
CA PHE A 34 -27.18 0.80 17.58
C PHE A 34 -27.24 -0.61 17.00
N ALA A 35 -26.82 -1.63 17.74
CA ALA A 35 -26.74 -3.03 17.33
C ALA A 35 -28.04 -3.67 16.82
N LEU A 36 -29.15 -2.98 16.85
CA LEU A 36 -30.44 -3.48 16.42
C LEU A 36 -31.14 -2.57 15.39
N LEU A 37 -30.52 -1.50 14.95
CA LEU A 37 -31.09 -0.64 13.92
C LEU A 37 -30.93 -1.30 12.56
N PRO A 38 -32.03 -1.55 11.81
CA PRO A 38 -31.91 -1.87 10.41
C PRO A 38 -31.14 -0.78 9.69
N SER A 39 -30.19 -1.14 8.83
CA SER A 39 -29.44 -0.19 8.03
C SER A 39 -29.66 -0.46 6.54
N GLU A 40 -29.83 0.58 5.76
CA GLU A 40 -29.80 0.54 4.30
C GLU A 40 -28.59 1.34 3.84
N TYR A 41 -27.80 0.71 3.03
CA TYR A 41 -26.64 1.32 2.41
C TYR A 41 -26.97 1.62 0.96
N ASP A 42 -27.04 2.91 0.58
CA ASP A 42 -27.06 3.25 -0.82
C ASP A 42 -25.69 2.94 -1.41
N PRO A 43 -25.61 2.27 -2.58
CA PRO A 43 -24.33 1.88 -3.14
C PRO A 43 -23.43 3.09 -3.30
N GLU A 44 -22.23 3.01 -2.78
CA GLU A 44 -21.18 4.01 -2.99
C GLU A 44 -21.01 4.23 -4.50
N THR A 45 -21.21 5.45 -4.97
CA THR A 45 -20.91 5.80 -6.35
C THR A 45 -19.59 6.56 -6.35
N ASN A 46 -18.52 5.87 -6.71
CA ASN A 46 -17.24 6.49 -6.96
C ASN A 46 -17.04 6.61 -8.47
N LYS A 47 -16.93 7.82 -8.96
CA LYS A 47 -16.56 8.09 -10.35
C LYS A 47 -15.21 8.77 -10.36
N GLN A 48 -14.28 8.25 -11.13
CA GLN A 48 -12.98 8.85 -11.33
C GLN A 48 -12.75 9.13 -12.81
N THR A 49 -12.35 10.36 -13.11
CA THR A 49 -11.87 10.76 -14.45
C THR A 49 -10.42 11.20 -14.30
N THR A 50 -9.52 10.59 -15.08
CA THR A 50 -8.10 10.94 -15.08
C THR A 50 -7.63 11.25 -16.48
N ILE A 51 -6.98 12.40 -16.65
CA ILE A 51 -6.33 12.82 -17.90
C ILE A 51 -4.84 12.89 -17.64
N THR A 52 -4.04 12.18 -18.43
CA THR A 52 -2.58 12.29 -18.39
C THR A 52 -2.03 12.68 -19.75
N GLN A 53 -1.01 13.53 -19.74
CA GLN A 53 -0.25 13.89 -20.94
C GLN A 53 1.23 13.90 -20.61
N GLU A 54 2.02 13.30 -21.49
CA GLU A 54 3.47 13.25 -21.33
C GLU A 54 4.15 13.51 -22.68
N ILE A 55 5.17 14.38 -22.66
CA ILE A 55 6.00 14.68 -23.82
C ILE A 55 7.43 14.39 -23.42
N ASN A 56 8.08 13.50 -24.15
CA ASN A 56 9.45 13.09 -23.92
C ASN A 56 10.34 13.45 -25.12
N LEU A 57 11.50 13.99 -24.82
CA LEU A 57 12.60 14.17 -25.73
C LEU A 57 13.72 13.22 -25.31
N VAL A 58 14.17 12.37 -26.21
CA VAL A 58 15.19 11.34 -25.93
C VAL A 58 16.36 11.54 -26.89
N SER A 59 17.59 11.42 -26.38
CA SER A 59 18.76 11.41 -27.25
C SER A 59 18.74 10.17 -28.16
N SER A 60 18.95 10.34 -29.44
CA SER A 60 19.09 9.21 -30.37
C SER A 60 20.53 8.70 -30.43
N GLU A 61 21.48 9.54 -30.09
CA GLU A 61 22.91 9.24 -30.00
C GLU A 61 23.43 9.93 -28.71
N PRO A 62 24.45 9.35 -28.07
CA PRO A 62 25.03 9.95 -26.89
C PRO A 62 25.58 11.36 -27.18
N ALA A 63 25.06 12.37 -26.51
CA ALA A 63 25.61 13.72 -26.59
C ALA A 63 27.09 13.70 -26.13
N PHE A 64 27.94 14.41 -26.84
CA PHE A 64 29.40 14.41 -26.60
C PHE A 64 30.03 13.01 -26.62
N GLY A 65 29.33 12.02 -27.22
CA GLY A 65 29.77 10.63 -27.25
C GLY A 65 29.71 9.89 -25.90
N LYS A 66 29.07 10.48 -24.88
CA LYS A 66 29.07 9.97 -23.48
C LYS A 66 27.77 10.11 -22.73
N LEU A 67 26.88 10.99 -23.13
CA LEU A 67 25.65 11.31 -22.39
C LEU A 67 24.42 10.84 -23.14
N ASP A 68 23.78 9.80 -22.64
CA ASP A 68 22.42 9.43 -23.00
C ASP A 68 21.46 10.18 -22.11
N TRP A 69 20.42 10.81 -22.67
CA TRP A 69 19.51 11.62 -21.86
C TRP A 69 18.06 11.54 -22.34
N ILE A 70 17.17 11.79 -21.38
CA ILE A 70 15.75 12.05 -21.58
C ILE A 70 15.37 13.33 -20.83
N ALA A 71 14.50 14.14 -21.42
CA ALA A 71 13.84 15.25 -20.76
C ALA A 71 12.35 15.23 -21.11
N GLY A 72 11.49 15.62 -20.17
CA GLY A 72 10.07 15.54 -20.43
C GLY A 72 9.25 16.50 -19.60
N LEU A 73 8.01 16.68 -20.07
CA LEU A 73 6.92 17.36 -19.40
C LEU A 73 5.83 16.34 -19.10
N PHE A 74 5.28 16.39 -17.91
CA PHE A 74 4.16 15.55 -17.50
C PHE A 74 3.05 16.41 -16.92
N TYR A 75 1.81 16.12 -17.31
CA TYR A 75 0.60 16.70 -16.76
C TYR A 75 -0.37 15.59 -16.37
N LEU A 76 -0.98 15.73 -15.21
CA LEU A 76 -2.05 14.88 -14.71
C LEU A 76 -3.15 15.79 -14.16
N ASP A 77 -4.39 15.46 -14.52
CA ASP A 77 -5.62 16.01 -13.97
C ASP A 77 -6.48 14.83 -13.54
N THR A 78 -6.94 14.82 -12.29
CA THR A 78 -7.81 13.76 -11.76
C THR A 78 -8.93 14.39 -10.97
N GLU A 79 -10.16 14.05 -11.36
CA GLU A 79 -11.38 14.37 -10.64
C GLU A 79 -12.00 13.07 -10.10
N ILE A 80 -12.38 13.07 -8.83
CA ILE A 80 -13.04 11.94 -8.19
C ILE A 80 -14.34 12.44 -7.57
N GLU A 81 -15.45 11.80 -7.88
CA GLU A 81 -16.74 12.02 -7.22
C GLU A 81 -16.98 10.86 -6.25
N ILE A 82 -17.11 11.16 -4.97
CA ILE A 82 -17.37 10.19 -3.90
C ILE A 82 -18.69 10.56 -3.24
N SER A 83 -19.65 9.64 -3.24
CA SER A 83 -20.90 9.80 -2.50
C SER A 83 -21.16 8.54 -1.69
N ILE A 84 -21.26 8.71 -0.38
CA ILE A 84 -21.53 7.63 0.58
C ILE A 84 -22.76 8.04 1.37
N LEU A 85 -23.78 7.20 1.36
CA LEU A 85 -25.00 7.39 2.12
C LEU A 85 -25.33 6.13 2.91
N GLU A 86 -25.44 6.26 4.20
CA GLU A 86 -25.93 5.22 5.10
C GLU A 86 -27.20 5.72 5.80
N ARG A 87 -28.26 4.90 5.77
CA ARG A 87 -29.51 5.15 6.48
C ARG A 87 -29.62 4.18 7.64
N LEU A 88 -30.05 4.69 8.78
CA LEU A 88 -30.37 3.90 9.96
C LEU A 88 -31.86 4.07 10.28
N ASP A 89 -32.61 2.96 10.38
CA ASP A 89 -34.02 2.99 10.76
C ASP A 89 -34.14 3.20 12.26
N PHE A 90 -34.30 4.45 12.69
CA PHE A 90 -34.55 4.82 14.07
C PHE A 90 -36.00 4.53 14.52
N GLY A 91 -36.93 4.31 13.58
CA GLY A 91 -38.31 3.92 13.85
C GLY A 91 -38.50 2.45 14.20
N PHE A 92 -37.53 1.59 13.86
CA PHE A 92 -37.55 0.13 14.01
C PHE A 92 -38.75 -0.54 13.31
N ASP A 93 -39.25 0.08 12.23
CA ASP A 93 -40.41 -0.44 11.49
C ASP A 93 -40.04 -1.10 10.18
N GLY A 94 -38.77 -1.07 9.79
CA GLY A 94 -38.25 -1.62 8.55
C GLY A 94 -38.58 -0.77 7.32
N VAL A 95 -39.02 0.46 7.53
CA VAL A 95 -39.33 1.43 6.46
C VAL A 95 -38.34 2.58 6.56
N PHE A 96 -37.54 2.77 5.51
CA PHE A 96 -36.64 3.91 5.41
C PHE A 96 -37.40 5.08 4.78
N ASP A 97 -37.67 6.09 5.57
CA ASP A 97 -38.38 7.28 5.10
C ASP A 97 -37.54 8.02 4.05
N PRO A 98 -38.14 8.46 2.93
CA PRO A 98 -37.46 9.33 1.97
C PRO A 98 -37.01 10.60 2.67
N PHE A 99 -35.75 10.96 2.53
CA PHE A 99 -35.22 12.18 3.11
C PHE A 99 -34.75 13.16 2.02
N THR A 100 -34.70 14.41 2.40
CA THR A 100 -34.10 15.48 1.62
C THR A 100 -32.80 15.93 2.29
N ILE A 101 -31.98 16.70 1.57
CA ILE A 101 -30.78 17.29 2.17
C ILE A 101 -31.10 18.21 3.36
N ASP A 102 -32.31 18.77 3.39
CA ASP A 102 -32.79 19.60 4.50
C ASP A 102 -33.12 18.77 5.74
N ASP A 103 -33.57 17.53 5.58
CA ASP A 103 -33.84 16.62 6.70
C ASP A 103 -32.53 16.19 7.39
N ILE A 104 -31.45 16.05 6.63
CA ILE A 104 -30.11 15.80 7.15
C ILE A 104 -29.68 16.92 8.11
N TYR A 105 -29.87 18.17 7.69
CA TYR A 105 -29.51 19.32 8.51
C TYR A 105 -30.42 19.52 9.70
N ALA A 106 -31.65 19.00 9.62
CA ALA A 106 -32.65 19.08 10.71
C ALA A 106 -32.54 17.94 11.74
N TYR A 107 -31.64 16.97 11.54
CA TYR A 107 -31.60 15.72 12.33
C TYR A 107 -32.98 15.02 12.37
N SER A 108 -33.70 15.07 11.26
CA SER A 108 -35.01 14.43 11.12
C SER A 108 -34.90 13.31 10.09
N GLY A 109 -35.51 12.17 10.37
CA GLY A 109 -35.51 11.01 9.48
C GLY A 109 -34.42 9.97 9.81
N ASP A 110 -34.31 8.98 8.94
CA ASP A 110 -33.47 7.78 9.14
C ASP A 110 -32.06 7.96 8.56
N VAL A 111 -31.39 9.05 8.89
CA VAL A 111 -30.05 9.34 8.36
C VAL A 111 -28.98 8.97 9.37
N GLY A 112 -28.09 8.06 8.97
CA GLY A 112 -26.96 7.66 9.77
C GLY A 112 -25.68 8.41 9.42
N PHE A 113 -25.27 8.38 8.14
CA PHE A 113 -24.00 8.93 7.69
C PHE A 113 -24.08 9.39 6.22
N ILE A 114 -23.55 10.56 5.95
CA ILE A 114 -23.39 11.06 4.56
C ILE A 114 -22.00 11.65 4.40
N THR A 115 -21.35 11.28 3.32
CA THR A 115 -20.18 11.99 2.80
C THR A 115 -20.38 12.21 1.32
N ASP A 116 -20.33 13.46 0.87
CA ASP A 116 -20.26 13.85 -0.53
C ASP A 116 -18.99 14.66 -0.72
N SER A 117 -18.13 14.20 -1.60
CA SER A 117 -16.84 14.83 -1.79
C SER A 117 -16.40 14.77 -3.25
N LYS A 118 -15.75 15.84 -3.69
CA LYS A 118 -15.19 15.99 -5.02
C LYS A 118 -13.73 16.41 -4.90
N PRO A 119 -12.81 15.47 -4.62
CA PRO A 119 -11.39 15.75 -4.72
C PRO A 119 -10.94 15.85 -6.17
N GLU A 120 -10.25 16.95 -6.46
CA GLU A 120 -9.58 17.23 -7.73
C GLU A 120 -8.09 17.35 -7.46
N ARG A 121 -7.27 16.83 -8.36
CA ARG A 121 -5.83 16.97 -8.29
C ARG A 121 -5.23 17.28 -9.63
N ASP A 122 -4.50 18.40 -9.68
CA ASP A 122 -3.65 18.80 -10.78
C ASP A 122 -2.19 18.56 -10.44
N SER A 123 -1.43 17.96 -11.35
CA SER A 123 0.00 17.77 -11.20
C SER A 123 0.73 18.12 -12.49
N THR A 124 1.69 19.02 -12.40
CA THR A 124 2.55 19.38 -13.53
C THR A 124 4.01 19.17 -13.16
N SER A 125 4.76 18.51 -14.04
CA SER A 125 6.16 18.24 -13.79
C SER A 125 7.05 18.51 -15.00
N LEU A 126 8.26 19.01 -14.71
CA LEU A 126 9.38 19.05 -15.63
C LEU A 126 10.47 18.12 -15.09
N TYR A 127 11.00 17.24 -15.92
CA TYR A 127 12.04 16.32 -15.51
C TYR A 127 13.09 16.10 -16.58
N GLY A 128 14.24 15.61 -16.12
CA GLY A 128 15.31 15.15 -16.98
C GLY A 128 16.17 14.11 -16.27
N GLN A 129 16.69 13.18 -17.04
CA GLN A 129 17.65 12.18 -16.58
C GLN A 129 18.75 12.01 -17.61
N GLY A 130 19.96 11.78 -17.14
CA GLY A 130 21.09 11.47 -17.97
C GLY A 130 21.90 10.30 -17.43
N THR A 131 22.48 9.52 -18.36
CA THR A 131 23.49 8.52 -18.05
C THR A 131 24.81 8.98 -18.67
N TRP A 132 25.77 9.32 -17.81
CA TRP A 132 27.09 9.73 -18.24
C TRP A 132 28.06 8.56 -18.18
N ASN A 133 28.53 8.12 -19.34
CA ASN A 133 29.53 7.04 -19.49
C ASN A 133 30.94 7.63 -19.32
N HIS A 134 31.55 7.44 -18.14
CA HIS A 134 32.91 7.91 -17.86
C HIS A 134 33.95 7.06 -18.59
N SER A 135 33.74 5.73 -18.57
CA SER A 135 34.52 4.71 -19.25
C SER A 135 33.58 3.57 -19.66
N ASP A 136 34.15 2.50 -20.22
CA ASP A 136 33.41 1.29 -20.59
C ASP A 136 32.84 0.56 -19.36
N THR A 137 33.38 0.82 -18.15
CA THR A 137 33.00 0.15 -16.91
C THR A 137 32.34 1.05 -15.86
N LEU A 138 32.54 2.37 -15.98
CA LEU A 138 32.01 3.32 -14.96
C LEU A 138 31.01 4.28 -15.59
N ARG A 139 29.82 4.34 -15.03
CA ARG A 139 28.75 5.27 -15.43
C ARG A 139 28.06 5.90 -14.24
N THR A 140 27.57 7.09 -14.45
CA THR A 140 26.73 7.82 -13.48
C THR A 140 25.38 8.13 -14.08
N VAL A 141 24.32 7.70 -13.41
CA VAL A 141 22.95 8.09 -13.75
C VAL A 141 22.53 9.20 -12.79
N PHE A 142 22.03 10.30 -13.34
CA PHE A 142 21.50 11.41 -12.56
C PHE A 142 20.15 11.84 -13.14
N GLY A 143 19.21 12.14 -12.27
CA GLY A 143 17.88 12.60 -12.65
C GLY A 143 17.35 13.61 -11.68
N LEU A 144 16.61 14.59 -12.19
CA LEU A 144 15.90 15.59 -11.41
C LEU A 144 14.49 15.74 -11.98
N ARG A 145 13.54 15.97 -11.08
CA ARG A 145 12.15 16.28 -11.42
C ARG A 145 11.67 17.39 -10.50
N TYR A 146 11.11 18.42 -11.07
CA TYR A 146 10.35 19.42 -10.37
C TYR A 146 8.87 19.14 -10.61
N THR A 147 8.09 19.04 -9.55
CA THR A 147 6.64 18.81 -9.62
C THR A 147 5.93 19.89 -8.83
N ARG A 148 4.83 20.39 -9.37
CA ARG A 148 3.84 21.19 -8.69
C ARG A 148 2.53 20.40 -8.62
N ASP A 149 2.03 20.20 -7.42
CA ASP A 149 0.75 19.58 -7.15
C ASP A 149 -0.21 20.61 -6.55
N GLU A 150 -1.46 20.58 -6.98
CA GLU A 150 -2.56 21.31 -6.40
C GLU A 150 -3.68 20.31 -6.13
N VAL A 151 -4.22 20.30 -4.91
CA VAL A 151 -5.35 19.47 -4.52
C VAL A 151 -6.44 20.38 -4.02
N TYR A 152 -7.59 20.27 -4.63
CA TYR A 152 -8.82 20.93 -4.25
C TYR A 152 -9.85 19.86 -3.85
N SER A 153 -10.62 20.10 -2.81
CA SER A 153 -11.70 19.19 -2.42
C SER A 153 -12.87 19.98 -1.85
N ALA A 154 -14.04 19.76 -2.41
CA ALA A 154 -15.29 20.20 -1.81
C ALA A 154 -15.84 19.01 -1.00
N VAL A 155 -15.93 19.15 0.32
CA VAL A 155 -16.36 18.08 1.23
C VAL A 155 -17.63 18.51 1.96
N THR A 156 -18.70 17.75 1.77
CA THR A 156 -19.92 17.84 2.59
C THR A 156 -19.97 16.65 3.52
N ASN A 157 -19.87 16.90 4.80
CA ASN A 157 -19.86 15.85 5.81
C ASN A 157 -20.95 16.10 6.86
N PHE A 158 -21.61 15.04 7.28
CA PHE A 158 -22.83 15.12 8.11
C PHE A 158 -22.60 15.36 9.61
N TYR A 159 -21.46 15.10 10.20
CA TYR A 159 -21.31 15.24 11.66
C TYR A 159 -21.46 16.68 12.19
N GLY A 160 -22.71 17.18 12.21
CA GLY A 160 -23.10 18.46 12.82
C GLY A 160 -22.53 19.70 12.13
N ARG A 161 -22.14 19.58 10.88
CA ARG A 161 -21.74 20.70 10.01
C ARG A 161 -22.82 20.95 8.98
N SER A 162 -23.30 22.18 8.91
CA SER A 162 -24.15 22.63 7.82
C SER A 162 -23.25 23.31 6.79
N GLY A 163 -23.09 22.70 5.62
CA GLY A 163 -22.39 23.31 4.49
C GLY A 163 -21.30 22.43 3.89
N THR A 164 -20.71 22.92 2.81
CA THR A 164 -19.60 22.30 2.11
C THR A 164 -18.32 23.03 2.51
N ASP A 165 -17.35 22.28 3.02
CA ASP A 165 -16.02 22.82 3.30
C ASP A 165 -15.18 22.74 2.03
N ILE A 166 -14.44 23.79 1.75
CA ILE A 166 -13.46 23.84 0.67
C ILE A 166 -12.08 23.65 1.26
N LEU A 167 -11.42 22.58 0.84
CA LEU A 167 -10.07 22.22 1.28
C LEU A 167 -9.12 22.35 0.11
N GLU A 168 -8.05 23.08 0.31
CA GLU A 168 -7.03 23.29 -0.71
C GLU A 168 -5.65 23.01 -0.13
N THR A 169 -4.85 22.26 -0.87
CA THR A 169 -3.43 22.09 -0.59
C THR A 169 -2.64 22.28 -1.87
N SER A 170 -1.45 22.83 -1.76
CA SER A 170 -0.54 22.92 -2.89
C SER A 170 0.89 22.71 -2.42
N GLY A 171 1.70 22.10 -3.25
CA GLY A 171 3.10 21.85 -2.97
C GLY A 171 3.96 21.90 -4.21
N ASN A 172 5.22 22.25 -4.01
CA ASN A 172 6.25 22.15 -5.03
C ASN A 172 7.36 21.27 -4.49
N LYS A 173 7.79 20.29 -5.25
CA LYS A 173 8.84 19.35 -4.83
C LYS A 173 9.88 19.14 -5.89
N ILE A 174 11.13 19.11 -5.45
CA ILE A 174 12.25 18.62 -6.26
C ILE A 174 12.56 17.22 -5.76
N THR A 175 12.47 16.26 -6.67
CA THR A 175 12.89 14.87 -6.46
C THR A 175 13.99 14.53 -7.44
N GLY A 176 14.70 13.43 -7.18
CA GLY A 176 15.77 13.05 -8.08
C GLY A 176 16.52 11.81 -7.61
N ARG A 177 17.45 11.40 -8.44
CA ARG A 177 18.32 10.26 -8.15
C ARG A 177 19.73 10.50 -8.63
N LEU A 178 20.68 9.90 -7.94
CA LEU A 178 22.07 9.78 -8.35
C LEU A 178 22.47 8.32 -8.17
N VAL A 179 22.94 7.67 -9.24
CA VAL A 179 23.43 6.30 -9.19
C VAL A 179 24.84 6.26 -9.78
N ILE A 180 25.74 5.62 -9.10
CA ILE A 180 27.08 5.31 -9.60
C ILE A 180 27.15 3.80 -9.80
N GLU A 181 27.45 3.37 -11.00
CA GLU A 181 27.55 1.96 -11.39
C GLU A 181 28.96 1.69 -11.91
N ASN A 182 29.55 0.63 -11.40
CA ASN A 182 30.90 0.21 -11.80
C ASN A 182 30.91 -1.29 -12.09
N ASP A 183 31.20 -1.64 -13.33
CA ASP A 183 31.42 -3.01 -13.75
C ASP A 183 32.82 -3.45 -13.27
N LEU A 184 32.85 -4.24 -12.20
CA LEU A 184 34.09 -4.78 -11.61
C LEU A 184 34.72 -5.84 -12.51
N SER A 185 33.90 -6.50 -13.32
CA SER A 185 34.24 -7.43 -14.37
C SER A 185 33.10 -7.49 -15.39
N ASP A 186 33.27 -8.23 -16.49
CA ASP A 186 32.23 -8.41 -17.50
C ASP A 186 30.92 -8.99 -16.94
N ASN A 187 31.00 -9.64 -15.80
CA ASN A 187 29.87 -10.36 -15.19
C ASN A 187 29.49 -9.84 -13.79
N THR A 188 30.12 -8.78 -13.31
CA THR A 188 29.85 -8.28 -11.95
C THR A 188 29.80 -6.76 -11.92
N MET A 189 28.68 -6.22 -11.47
CA MET A 189 28.45 -4.80 -11.29
C MET A 189 28.21 -4.47 -9.82
N LEU A 190 28.92 -3.47 -9.31
CA LEU A 190 28.65 -2.81 -8.02
C LEU A 190 27.99 -1.47 -8.29
N TYR A 191 26.98 -1.12 -7.51
CA TYR A 191 26.36 0.19 -7.57
C TYR A 191 26.08 0.78 -6.20
N GLY A 192 26.01 2.10 -6.18
CA GLY A 192 25.48 2.86 -5.04
C GLY A 192 24.52 3.93 -5.54
N SER A 193 23.42 4.13 -4.83
CA SER A 193 22.40 5.09 -5.22
C SER A 193 21.92 5.94 -4.06
N PHE A 194 21.52 7.16 -4.39
CA PHE A 194 20.69 8.04 -3.59
C PHE A 194 19.46 8.43 -4.40
N THR A 195 18.27 8.30 -3.80
CA THR A 195 17.02 8.68 -4.44
C THR A 195 16.15 9.44 -3.44
N ARG A 196 15.66 10.61 -3.84
CA ARG A 196 14.61 11.34 -3.14
C ARG A 196 13.31 11.21 -3.90
N GLY A 197 12.29 10.64 -3.23
CA GLY A 197 10.92 10.54 -3.70
C GLY A 197 9.96 11.33 -2.81
N TYR A 198 8.71 11.52 -3.26
CA TYR A 198 7.66 12.06 -2.41
C TYR A 198 6.28 11.56 -2.83
N LYS A 199 5.36 11.66 -1.89
CA LYS A 199 3.93 11.49 -2.07
C LYS A 199 3.25 12.79 -1.66
N PRO A 200 2.41 13.41 -2.49
CA PRO A 200 1.80 14.70 -2.16
C PRO A 200 0.87 14.58 -0.96
N GLY A 201 0.64 15.71 -0.30
CA GLY A 201 -0.42 15.89 0.67
C GLY A 201 -1.79 15.83 0.02
N GLY A 202 -2.82 15.89 0.84
CA GLY A 202 -4.20 15.81 0.39
C GLY A 202 -5.20 16.31 1.42
N SER A 203 -6.47 16.06 1.14
CA SER A 203 -7.60 16.37 2.01
C SER A 203 -8.21 15.11 2.60
N ASN A 204 -8.69 15.20 3.83
CA ASN A 204 -9.46 14.16 4.46
C ASN A 204 -10.96 14.34 4.17
N LEU A 205 -11.65 13.24 3.90
CA LEU A 205 -13.11 13.23 3.69
C LEU A 205 -13.85 13.46 5.00
N THR A 206 -13.29 12.94 6.09
CA THR A 206 -13.76 13.17 7.47
C THR A 206 -12.60 13.71 8.28
N TYR A 207 -12.84 14.66 9.15
CA TYR A 207 -11.82 15.26 10.00
C TYR A 207 -12.45 15.81 11.29
N GLY A 208 -11.68 15.70 12.38
CA GLY A 208 -12.11 16.11 13.70
C GLY A 208 -12.25 17.62 13.85
N ARG A 209 -12.98 18.00 14.88
CA ARG A 209 -12.97 19.38 15.40
C ARG A 209 -11.86 19.49 16.44
N GLU A 210 -11.35 20.70 16.62
CA GLU A 210 -10.46 20.96 17.74
C GLU A 210 -11.17 20.54 19.05
N ASN A 211 -10.71 19.42 19.61
CA ASN A 211 -11.30 18.85 20.80
C ASN A 211 -10.54 19.39 22.02
N VAL A 212 -11.25 20.09 22.92
CA VAL A 212 -10.65 20.60 24.17
C VAL A 212 -10.22 19.48 25.13
N ILE A 213 -10.68 18.25 24.93
CA ILE A 213 -10.38 17.11 25.80
C ILE A 213 -9.15 16.34 25.31
N ALA A 214 -8.93 16.31 23.99
CA ALA A 214 -7.83 15.58 23.38
C ALA A 214 -6.99 16.51 22.48
N PRO A 215 -5.66 16.45 22.57
CA PRO A 215 -4.76 17.29 21.75
C PRO A 215 -4.63 16.81 20.29
N ILE A 216 -5.24 15.67 19.95
CA ILE A 216 -5.07 15.02 18.64
C ILE A 216 -6.38 15.04 17.90
N VAL A 217 -6.33 15.57 16.71
CA VAL A 217 -7.45 15.59 15.77
C VAL A 217 -6.94 15.17 14.39
N VAL A 218 -7.78 14.50 13.64
CA VAL A 218 -7.53 14.32 12.21
C VAL A 218 -7.77 15.66 11.54
N LEU A 219 -6.73 16.25 10.97
CA LEU A 219 -6.82 17.57 10.35
C LEU A 219 -7.57 17.49 9.00
N PRO A 220 -8.19 18.60 8.56
CA PRO A 220 -8.86 18.66 7.25
C PRO A 220 -7.93 18.28 6.09
N THR A 221 -6.65 18.60 6.20
CA THR A 221 -5.61 18.30 5.22
C THR A 221 -4.41 17.66 5.88
N PHE A 222 -3.70 16.83 5.12
CA PHE A 222 -2.45 16.23 5.56
C PHE A 222 -1.31 16.64 4.62
N THR A 223 -0.09 16.63 5.14
CA THR A 223 1.09 17.07 4.41
C THR A 223 1.67 15.97 3.53
N GLU A 224 2.60 16.36 2.68
CA GLU A 224 3.39 15.43 1.87
C GLU A 224 4.24 14.49 2.72
N GLU A 225 4.52 13.32 2.17
CA GLU A 225 5.50 12.36 2.65
C GLU A 225 6.72 12.40 1.74
N VAL A 226 7.91 12.48 2.31
CA VAL A 226 9.17 12.48 1.58
C VAL A 226 10.00 11.29 2.01
N VAL A 227 10.70 10.65 1.08
CA VAL A 227 11.64 9.59 1.36
C VAL A 227 13.00 9.89 0.75
N ASP A 228 14.04 9.79 1.56
CA ASP A 228 15.44 9.74 1.15
C ASP A 228 15.94 8.31 1.26
N ALA A 229 16.27 7.71 0.12
CA ALA A 229 16.68 6.32 0.00
C ALA A 229 18.15 6.23 -0.41
N PHE A 230 18.94 5.52 0.38
CA PHE A 230 20.33 5.16 0.11
C PHE A 230 20.40 3.66 -0.11
N GLU A 231 21.08 3.23 -1.15
CA GLU A 231 21.22 1.80 -1.46
C GLU A 231 22.63 1.52 -2.01
N VAL A 232 23.17 0.38 -1.62
CA VAL A 232 24.36 -0.22 -2.23
C VAL A 232 24.05 -1.65 -2.59
N GLY A 233 24.41 -2.07 -3.79
CA GLY A 233 24.12 -3.42 -4.26
C GLY A 233 25.14 -3.98 -5.23
N LEU A 234 25.14 -5.28 -5.31
CA LEU A 234 25.96 -6.09 -6.21
C LEU A 234 25.06 -6.95 -7.08
N LYS A 235 25.33 -6.96 -8.39
CA LYS A 235 24.72 -7.88 -9.36
C LYS A 235 25.82 -8.67 -10.03
N SER A 236 25.70 -10.00 -10.04
CA SER A 236 26.78 -10.85 -10.54
C SER A 236 26.25 -12.12 -11.21
N ASP A 237 26.79 -12.42 -12.39
CA ASP A 237 26.65 -13.69 -13.09
C ASP A 237 27.98 -14.46 -12.94
N LEU A 238 27.98 -15.48 -12.09
CA LEU A 238 29.17 -16.25 -11.72
C LEU A 238 29.15 -17.63 -12.37
N ALA A 239 30.30 -18.32 -12.34
CA ALA A 239 30.44 -19.68 -12.81
C ALA A 239 29.92 -19.87 -14.26
N ASP A 240 30.37 -19.03 -15.18
CA ASP A 240 29.97 -19.03 -16.60
C ASP A 240 28.44 -18.92 -16.79
N GLY A 241 27.78 -18.07 -15.98
CA GLY A 241 26.33 -17.85 -16.00
C GLY A 241 25.49 -18.90 -15.29
N ARG A 242 26.11 -19.87 -14.62
CA ARG A 242 25.39 -20.89 -13.83
C ARG A 242 24.86 -20.37 -12.49
N VAL A 243 25.37 -19.25 -11.98
CA VAL A 243 24.96 -18.65 -10.73
C VAL A 243 24.70 -17.16 -10.94
N ARG A 244 23.46 -16.72 -10.76
CA ARG A 244 23.10 -15.31 -10.70
C ARG A 244 22.88 -14.92 -9.25
N LEU A 245 23.56 -13.88 -8.81
CA LEU A 245 23.48 -13.34 -7.47
C LEU A 245 23.21 -11.84 -7.53
N ASN A 246 22.13 -11.39 -6.89
CA ASN A 246 21.84 -10.00 -6.62
C ASN A 246 21.71 -9.78 -5.11
N THR A 247 22.40 -8.79 -4.59
CA THR A 247 22.29 -8.40 -3.19
C THR A 247 22.21 -6.89 -3.09
N ALA A 248 21.43 -6.40 -2.15
CA ALA A 248 21.38 -4.98 -1.83
C ALA A 248 21.26 -4.77 -0.31
N ALA A 249 21.78 -3.66 0.18
CA ALA A 249 21.50 -3.11 1.49
C ALA A 249 21.05 -1.67 1.32
N PHE A 250 20.01 -1.27 2.06
CA PHE A 250 19.41 0.04 1.91
C PHE A 250 19.03 0.65 3.26
N PHE A 251 18.96 1.97 3.23
CA PHE A 251 18.47 2.78 4.35
C PHE A 251 17.52 3.84 3.80
N TYR A 252 16.32 3.90 4.35
CA TYR A 252 15.30 4.89 3.98
C TYR A 252 14.99 5.76 5.19
N ASN A 253 15.02 7.06 4.98
CA ASN A 253 14.54 8.05 5.93
C ASN A 253 13.26 8.67 5.39
N TYR A 254 12.17 8.55 6.15
CA TYR A 254 10.86 9.12 5.83
C TYR A 254 10.61 10.36 6.69
N GLU A 255 10.18 11.43 6.03
CA GLU A 255 9.63 12.63 6.66
C GLU A 255 8.13 12.72 6.32
N GLY A 256 7.29 12.88 7.33
CA GLY A 256 5.85 13.03 7.16
C GLY A 256 5.14 11.76 6.65
N LEU A 257 5.57 10.56 7.06
CA LEU A 257 4.98 9.29 6.63
C LEU A 257 3.46 9.32 6.82
N GLN A 258 2.71 9.14 5.74
CA GLN A 258 1.25 9.16 5.76
C GLN A 258 0.70 7.83 6.28
N TYR A 259 -0.11 7.90 7.32
CA TYR A 259 -0.72 6.73 7.94
C TYR A 259 -2.21 6.98 8.22
N GLN A 260 -2.97 5.91 8.42
CA GLN A 260 -4.36 6.00 8.80
C GLN A 260 -4.47 6.40 10.28
N ALA A 261 -4.98 7.57 10.54
CA ALA A 261 -5.18 8.15 11.85
C ALA A 261 -6.66 8.07 12.28
N THR A 262 -6.91 8.03 13.58
CA THR A 262 -8.25 8.07 14.16
C THR A 262 -8.33 9.22 15.15
N ASP A 263 -9.42 9.98 15.09
CA ASP A 263 -9.73 11.05 16.04
C ASP A 263 -10.38 10.46 17.32
N PRO A 264 -10.21 11.11 18.48
CA PRO A 264 -10.94 10.74 19.69
C PRO A 264 -12.46 10.82 19.58
N GLU A 265 -12.99 11.64 18.68
CA GLU A 265 -14.42 11.68 18.41
C GLU A 265 -14.89 10.39 17.73
N VAL A 266 -16.15 10.02 17.94
CA VAL A 266 -16.71 8.79 17.39
C VAL A 266 -16.83 8.90 15.87
N PHE A 267 -16.43 7.87 15.15
CA PHE A 267 -16.55 7.72 13.69
C PHE A 267 -15.72 8.70 12.84
N GLU A 268 -14.71 9.34 13.40
CA GLU A 268 -13.81 10.18 12.64
C GLU A 268 -12.45 9.49 12.42
N GLY A 269 -12.05 9.41 11.20
CA GLY A 269 -10.75 8.88 10.80
C GLY A 269 -10.28 9.54 9.51
N GLY A 270 -8.99 9.47 9.25
CA GLY A 270 -8.40 10.05 8.06
C GLY A 270 -6.93 9.72 7.96
N VAL A 271 -6.20 10.52 7.21
CA VAL A 271 -4.76 10.43 7.05
C VAL A 271 -4.09 11.46 7.95
N GLY A 272 -3.12 11.00 8.75
CA GLY A 272 -2.20 11.83 9.49
C GLY A 272 -0.77 11.62 9.00
N ASN A 273 0.18 12.39 9.54
CA ASN A 273 1.58 12.29 9.20
C ASN A 273 2.41 11.93 10.44
N ILE A 274 3.20 10.85 10.36
CA ILE A 274 4.27 10.56 11.33
C ILE A 274 5.48 11.42 10.94
N PRO A 275 6.04 12.25 11.84
CA PRO A 275 7.06 13.22 11.46
C PRO A 275 8.30 12.58 10.86
N GLU A 276 8.85 11.55 11.50
CA GLU A 276 10.06 10.86 11.05
C GLU A 276 10.00 9.38 11.34
N SER A 277 10.45 8.57 10.37
CA SER A 277 10.62 7.12 10.52
C SER A 277 11.75 6.61 9.62
N GLU A 278 12.35 5.50 10.00
CA GLU A 278 13.48 4.91 9.32
C GLU A 278 13.23 3.45 8.98
N ILE A 279 13.81 3.01 7.87
CA ILE A 279 13.85 1.61 7.45
C ILE A 279 15.28 1.26 7.08
N PHE A 280 15.85 0.27 7.73
CA PHE A 280 17.05 -0.42 7.26
C PHE A 280 16.66 -1.78 6.70
N GLY A 281 17.26 -2.16 5.57
CA GLY A 281 16.96 -3.45 4.97
C GLY A 281 18.13 -4.04 4.19
N ALA A 282 18.01 -5.35 3.94
CA ALA A 282 18.89 -6.08 3.06
C ALA A 282 18.10 -7.11 2.26
N GLU A 283 18.46 -7.25 0.98
CA GLU A 283 17.85 -8.19 0.06
C GLU A 283 18.91 -9.11 -0.55
N PHE A 284 18.52 -10.35 -0.78
CA PHE A 284 19.34 -11.38 -1.37
C PHE A 284 18.51 -12.19 -2.37
N GLU A 285 18.99 -12.27 -3.60
CA GLU A 285 18.44 -13.12 -4.65
C GLU A 285 19.52 -13.99 -5.25
N LEU A 286 19.25 -15.27 -5.32
CA LEU A 286 20.12 -16.28 -5.90
C LEU A 286 19.33 -17.14 -6.87
N SER A 287 19.84 -17.35 -8.08
CA SER A 287 19.44 -18.42 -8.99
C SER A 287 20.67 -19.22 -9.39
N ALA A 288 20.68 -20.51 -9.09
CA ALA A 288 21.87 -21.36 -9.28
C ALA A 288 21.52 -22.70 -9.93
N PHE A 289 22.18 -22.99 -11.06
CA PHE A 289 22.19 -24.32 -11.65
C PHE A 289 23.11 -25.26 -10.84
N LEU A 290 22.54 -26.05 -9.94
CA LEU A 290 23.29 -27.03 -9.15
C LEU A 290 23.76 -28.19 -10.03
N SER A 291 22.99 -28.51 -11.07
CA SER A 291 23.33 -29.38 -12.16
C SER A 291 22.59 -28.92 -13.42
N ASP A 292 22.75 -29.65 -14.54
CA ASP A 292 22.01 -29.32 -15.78
C ASP A 292 20.49 -29.52 -15.65
N SER A 293 20.07 -30.26 -14.65
CA SER A 293 18.67 -30.58 -14.38
C SER A 293 18.13 -30.09 -13.04
N VAL A 294 18.93 -29.33 -12.27
CA VAL A 294 18.52 -28.85 -10.94
C VAL A 294 18.86 -27.37 -10.78
N ILE A 295 17.85 -26.57 -10.51
CA ILE A 295 17.97 -25.12 -10.28
C ILE A 295 17.49 -24.83 -8.85
N LEU A 296 18.28 -24.09 -8.10
CA LEU A 296 17.90 -23.49 -6.82
C LEU A 296 17.64 -22.00 -7.02
N ASP A 297 16.45 -21.55 -6.68
CA ASP A 297 16.09 -20.15 -6.55
C ASP A 297 15.88 -19.81 -5.08
N ALA A 298 16.51 -18.72 -4.61
CA ALA A 298 16.37 -18.23 -3.25
C ALA A 298 16.19 -16.71 -3.25
N ARG A 299 15.17 -16.23 -2.55
CA ARG A 299 14.93 -14.81 -2.30
C ARG A 299 14.72 -14.61 -0.82
N MET A 300 15.43 -13.67 -0.23
CA MET A 300 15.34 -13.34 1.18
C MET A 300 15.37 -11.84 1.34
N ALA A 301 14.60 -11.33 2.30
CA ALA A 301 14.63 -9.92 2.70
C ALA A 301 14.63 -9.81 4.23
N TYR A 302 15.41 -8.88 4.71
CA TYR A 302 15.43 -8.46 6.11
C TYR A 302 15.07 -6.98 6.19
N LEU A 303 14.20 -6.63 7.14
CA LEU A 303 13.79 -5.27 7.44
C LEU A 303 13.88 -5.00 8.93
N ASP A 304 14.40 -3.83 9.26
CA ASP A 304 14.36 -3.22 10.59
C ASP A 304 13.75 -1.83 10.45
N THR A 305 12.72 -1.52 11.22
CA THR A 305 11.92 -0.30 11.03
C THR A 305 11.65 0.36 12.36
N GLU A 306 11.67 1.70 12.39
CA GLU A 306 11.42 2.46 13.61
C GLU A 306 10.74 3.80 13.32
N ILE A 307 9.79 4.19 14.17
CA ILE A 307 9.29 5.57 14.26
C ILE A 307 10.27 6.34 15.16
N THR A 308 11.04 7.25 14.58
CA THR A 308 12.16 7.91 15.29
C THR A 308 11.77 9.21 15.98
N ALA A 309 10.69 9.87 15.55
CA ALA A 309 10.19 11.09 16.17
C ALA A 309 9.09 10.82 17.20
N ASP A 310 8.94 11.74 18.16
CA ASP A 310 7.78 11.75 19.06
C ASP A 310 6.50 12.01 18.24
N HIS A 311 5.57 11.06 18.31
CA HIS A 311 4.27 11.18 17.65
C HIS A 311 3.18 10.57 18.54
N LEU A 312 2.16 11.39 18.80
CA LEU A 312 1.01 10.99 19.60
C LEU A 312 -0.10 10.50 18.66
N ALA A 313 -0.60 9.29 18.90
CA ALA A 313 -1.69 8.69 18.12
C ALA A 313 -2.73 8.06 19.06
N LEU A 314 -4.00 8.07 18.64
CA LEU A 314 -5.06 7.41 19.36
C LEU A 314 -5.11 5.92 19.01
N ASP A 315 -4.94 5.06 20.01
CA ASP A 315 -5.20 3.62 19.84
C ASP A 315 -6.70 3.36 19.82
N ASN A 316 -7.25 3.21 18.61
CA ASN A 316 -8.68 3.01 18.40
C ASN A 316 -9.22 1.73 19.08
N VAL A 317 -8.45 0.63 19.13
CA VAL A 317 -8.87 -0.62 19.78
C VAL A 317 -9.03 -0.41 21.30
N ASN A 318 -8.03 0.18 21.94
CA ASN A 318 -8.09 0.47 23.35
C ASN A 318 -9.15 1.55 23.68
N SER A 319 -9.27 2.54 22.79
CA SER A 319 -10.29 3.58 22.88
C SER A 319 -11.70 2.99 22.85
N GLU A 320 -11.96 2.05 21.98
CA GLU A 320 -13.25 1.39 21.86
C GLU A 320 -13.51 0.47 23.07
N ALA A 321 -12.52 -0.27 23.51
CA ALA A 321 -12.64 -1.07 24.74
C ALA A 321 -13.01 -0.21 25.96
N ALA A 322 -12.39 0.97 26.11
CA ALA A 322 -12.70 1.92 27.18
C ALA A 322 -14.12 2.48 27.03
N THR A 323 -14.54 2.81 25.80
CA THR A 323 -15.90 3.25 25.47
C THR A 323 -16.94 2.19 25.91
N ASN A 324 -16.79 0.97 25.43
CA ASN A 324 -17.73 -0.12 25.70
C ASN A 324 -17.84 -0.45 27.18
N ALA A 325 -16.75 -0.34 27.94
CA ALA A 325 -16.77 -0.52 29.39
C ALA A 325 -17.64 0.53 30.09
N LEU A 326 -17.66 1.76 29.60
CA LEU A 326 -18.48 2.86 30.17
C LEU A 326 -19.93 2.79 29.69
N LEU A 327 -20.18 2.46 28.43
CA LEU A 327 -21.54 2.22 27.92
C LEU A 327 -22.22 1.07 28.68
N GLY A 328 -21.46 0.02 28.99
CA GLY A 328 -21.96 -1.09 29.84
C GLY A 328 -22.35 -0.68 31.25
N GLN A 329 -21.90 0.48 31.74
CA GLN A 329 -22.30 1.09 33.00
C GLN A 329 -23.50 2.07 32.85
N GLY A 330 -24.01 2.22 31.61
CA GLY A 330 -25.16 3.07 31.31
C GLY A 330 -24.83 4.53 31.01
N LEU A 331 -23.54 4.86 30.76
CA LEU A 331 -23.18 6.20 30.30
C LEU A 331 -23.56 6.39 28.82
N ALA A 332 -23.86 7.63 28.43
CA ALA A 332 -24.13 7.95 27.03
C ALA A 332 -22.82 8.05 26.22
N LEU A 333 -22.87 7.64 24.95
CA LEU A 333 -21.70 7.59 24.02
C LEU A 333 -20.99 8.95 23.93
N PHE A 334 -21.71 10.04 23.91
CA PHE A 334 -21.16 11.41 23.82
C PHE A 334 -20.97 12.11 25.16
N SER A 335 -21.02 11.36 26.30
CA SER A 335 -20.75 11.95 27.61
C SER A 335 -19.28 12.35 27.76
N ASN A 336 -19.01 13.35 28.60
CA ASN A 336 -17.64 13.80 28.85
C ASN A 336 -16.75 12.67 29.40
N GLU A 337 -17.33 11.77 30.22
CA GLU A 337 -16.60 10.64 30.78
C GLU A 337 -16.11 9.67 29.70
N VAL A 338 -16.94 9.40 28.69
CA VAL A 338 -16.57 8.56 27.55
C VAL A 338 -15.49 9.26 26.72
N GLN A 339 -15.64 10.54 26.41
CA GLN A 339 -14.65 11.28 25.65
C GLN A 339 -13.28 11.36 26.36
N ILE A 340 -13.27 11.57 27.67
CA ILE A 340 -12.04 11.55 28.49
C ILE A 340 -11.38 10.17 28.46
N ALA A 341 -12.16 9.10 28.59
CA ALA A 341 -11.63 7.74 28.57
C ALA A 341 -11.03 7.37 27.21
N ARG A 342 -11.65 7.81 26.11
CA ARG A 342 -11.12 7.66 24.76
C ARG A 342 -9.81 8.41 24.57
N ALA A 343 -9.79 9.69 24.92
CA ALA A 343 -8.60 10.53 24.84
C ALA A 343 -7.44 10.00 25.71
N GLY A 344 -7.75 9.30 26.78
CA GLY A 344 -6.78 8.63 27.65
C GLY A 344 -6.05 7.45 26.99
N GLN A 345 -6.47 7.02 25.80
CA GLN A 345 -5.82 5.95 25.02
C GLN A 345 -4.82 6.48 23.97
N ILE A 346 -4.52 7.76 24.03
CA ILE A 346 -3.48 8.38 23.22
C ILE A 346 -2.11 7.92 23.73
N GLN A 347 -1.26 7.47 22.83
CA GLN A 347 0.09 7.01 23.15
C GLN A 347 1.13 7.63 22.22
N ASN A 348 2.34 7.79 22.76
CA ASN A 348 3.50 8.12 21.95
C ASN A 348 4.01 6.84 21.28
N VAL A 349 4.06 6.83 19.95
CA VAL A 349 4.47 5.67 19.15
C VAL A 349 5.94 5.69 18.76
N LYS A 350 6.72 6.62 19.29
CA LYS A 350 8.19 6.65 19.08
C LYS A 350 8.84 5.36 19.59
N GLY A 351 9.77 4.82 18.78
CA GLY A 351 10.46 3.57 19.06
C GLY A 351 9.67 2.32 18.65
N ASN A 352 8.46 2.49 18.10
CA ASN A 352 7.69 1.38 17.60
C ASN A 352 8.08 1.04 16.15
N ASP A 353 7.91 -0.25 15.79
CA ASP A 353 8.04 -0.71 14.41
C ASP A 353 6.95 -0.08 13.53
N LEU A 354 7.26 0.11 12.26
CA LEU A 354 6.25 0.47 11.26
C LEU A 354 5.25 -0.69 11.07
N ALA A 355 4.02 -0.32 10.74
CA ALA A 355 2.97 -1.31 10.51
C ALA A 355 3.24 -2.16 9.25
N LYS A 356 2.89 -3.46 9.32
CA LYS A 356 2.93 -4.40 8.18
C LYS A 356 4.32 -4.64 7.59
N THR A 357 5.35 -4.55 8.41
CA THR A 357 6.76 -4.75 8.05
C THR A 357 7.32 -6.02 8.69
N PRO A 358 7.17 -7.22 8.09
CA PRO A 358 7.78 -8.43 8.60
C PRO A 358 9.31 -8.29 8.57
N SER A 359 9.97 -8.58 9.71
CA SER A 359 11.42 -8.41 9.84
C SER A 359 12.24 -9.36 8.98
N PHE A 360 11.66 -10.49 8.56
CA PHE A 360 12.32 -11.44 7.67
C PHE A 360 11.32 -12.17 6.79
N THR A 361 11.64 -12.29 5.50
CA THR A 361 10.90 -13.11 4.54
C THR A 361 11.87 -13.97 3.73
N ALA A 362 11.44 -15.17 3.36
CA ALA A 362 12.21 -16.06 2.50
C ALA A 362 11.31 -16.83 1.55
N ASN A 363 11.79 -17.02 0.33
CA ASN A 363 11.19 -17.90 -0.67
C ASN A 363 12.32 -18.72 -1.29
N LEU A 364 12.25 -20.05 -1.10
CA LEU A 364 13.24 -21.00 -1.59
C LEU A 364 12.52 -21.98 -2.53
N ALA A 365 12.97 -22.09 -3.77
CA ALA A 365 12.42 -23.02 -4.73
C ALA A 365 13.51 -23.92 -5.29
N LEU A 366 13.28 -25.22 -5.26
CA LEU A 366 14.10 -26.21 -5.92
C LEU A 366 13.32 -26.73 -7.12
N ASN A 367 13.81 -26.43 -8.30
CA ASN A 367 13.28 -26.88 -9.57
C ASN A 367 14.17 -28.00 -10.09
N TRP A 368 13.58 -29.15 -10.43
CA TRP A 368 14.37 -30.22 -11.05
C TRP A 368 13.60 -30.89 -12.17
N SER A 369 14.30 -31.23 -13.22
CA SER A 369 13.77 -31.99 -14.34
C SER A 369 14.50 -33.32 -14.52
N ARG A 370 13.81 -34.27 -15.10
CA ARG A 370 14.38 -35.57 -15.44
C ARG A 370 13.71 -36.15 -16.69
N GLU A 371 14.52 -36.37 -17.71
CA GLU A 371 14.07 -37.12 -18.87
C GLU A 371 13.83 -38.61 -18.50
N ILE A 372 12.72 -39.16 -18.99
CA ILE A 372 12.40 -40.57 -18.92
C ILE A 372 12.43 -41.09 -20.35
N GLU A 373 13.48 -41.84 -20.66
CA GLU A 373 13.80 -42.32 -22.02
C GLU A 373 12.59 -42.90 -22.72
N ASN A 374 12.25 -42.38 -23.91
CA ASN A 374 11.11 -42.69 -24.77
C ASN A 374 9.71 -42.41 -24.17
N TRP A 375 9.61 -41.69 -23.05
CA TRP A 375 8.32 -41.41 -22.41
C TRP A 375 8.03 -39.93 -22.32
N GLY A 376 9.03 -39.11 -21.97
CA GLY A 376 8.86 -37.69 -21.76
C GLY A 376 9.70 -37.15 -20.63
N GLU A 377 9.36 -35.97 -20.15
CA GLU A 377 10.08 -35.23 -19.11
C GLU A 377 9.24 -35.05 -17.83
N MET A 378 9.85 -35.32 -16.70
CA MET A 378 9.34 -34.89 -15.40
C MET A 378 9.87 -33.49 -15.10
N ARG A 379 8.99 -32.51 -14.79
CA ARG A 379 9.33 -31.18 -14.32
C ARG A 379 8.70 -30.96 -12.95
N ASN A 380 9.52 -30.66 -11.98
CA ASN A 380 9.08 -30.61 -10.60
C ASN A 380 9.58 -29.37 -9.91
N THR A 381 8.79 -28.85 -8.95
CA THR A 381 9.13 -27.71 -8.11
C THR A 381 8.75 -28.01 -6.66
N LEU A 382 9.70 -27.88 -5.75
CA LEU A 382 9.48 -27.82 -4.31
C LEU A 382 9.74 -26.39 -3.86
N GLN A 383 8.74 -25.74 -3.25
CA GLN A 383 8.85 -24.36 -2.80
C GLN A 383 8.57 -24.26 -1.30
N TYR A 384 9.46 -23.57 -0.59
CA TYR A 384 9.29 -23.20 0.80
C TYR A 384 9.21 -21.68 0.92
N ILE A 385 8.12 -21.21 1.54
CA ILE A 385 7.85 -19.79 1.76
C ILE A 385 7.79 -19.56 3.26
N TYR A 386 8.57 -18.60 3.77
CA TYR A 386 8.52 -18.14 5.15
C TYR A 386 8.20 -16.66 5.19
N ARG A 387 7.25 -16.27 6.05
CA ARG A 387 6.97 -14.88 6.40
C ARG A 387 7.13 -14.70 7.90
N GLY A 388 8.01 -13.81 8.29
CA GLY A 388 8.21 -13.40 9.68
C GLY A 388 6.96 -12.73 10.26
N GLY A 389 6.84 -12.77 11.58
CA GLY A 389 5.81 -12.02 12.27
C GLY A 389 6.01 -10.51 12.12
N PHE A 390 4.92 -9.75 12.25
CA PHE A 390 4.96 -8.29 12.17
C PHE A 390 3.86 -7.66 13.04
N LYS A 391 3.95 -6.34 13.21
CA LYS A 391 2.90 -5.53 13.84
C LYS A 391 1.96 -5.00 12.77
N HIS A 392 0.67 -5.19 12.94
CA HIS A 392 -0.28 -4.74 11.93
C HIS A 392 -0.66 -3.26 12.08
N ARG A 393 -0.44 -2.64 13.28
CA ARG A 393 -0.64 -1.21 13.56
C ARG A 393 0.60 -0.61 14.21
N ILE A 394 0.72 0.72 14.13
CA ILE A 394 1.85 1.49 14.69
C ILE A 394 1.93 1.47 16.22
N PHE A 395 0.90 1.02 16.93
CA PHE A 395 0.86 0.96 18.40
C PHE A 395 1.67 -0.19 18.96
N ASN A 396 1.97 -1.20 18.16
CA ASN A 396 2.78 -2.36 18.53
C ASN A 396 2.25 -3.13 19.76
N ASN A 397 0.94 -3.10 19.99
CA ASN A 397 0.33 -3.82 21.09
C ASN A 397 0.62 -5.31 20.97
N SER A 398 1.14 -5.91 22.05
CA SER A 398 1.58 -7.31 22.05
C SER A 398 0.43 -8.32 21.95
N VAL A 399 -0.80 -7.90 22.20
CA VAL A 399 -2.00 -8.78 22.16
C VAL A 399 -2.76 -8.61 20.85
N THR A 400 -3.05 -7.37 20.46
CA THR A 400 -3.95 -7.07 19.34
C THR A 400 -3.23 -6.90 18.01
N ASP A 401 -1.96 -6.45 18.03
CA ASP A 401 -1.26 -6.05 16.80
C ASP A 401 -0.31 -7.09 16.24
N VAL A 402 0.01 -8.13 17.02
CA VAL A 402 0.95 -9.16 16.56
C VAL A 402 0.31 -10.07 15.54
N VAL A 403 0.83 -10.07 14.33
CA VAL A 403 0.56 -11.09 13.32
C VAL A 403 1.70 -12.11 13.39
N PRO A 404 1.43 -13.37 13.74
CA PRO A 404 2.46 -14.38 13.89
C PRO A 404 3.12 -14.75 12.55
N SER A 405 4.34 -15.25 12.63
CA SER A 405 5.03 -15.84 11.48
C SER A 405 4.38 -17.13 11.04
N TYR A 406 4.51 -17.44 9.76
CA TYR A 406 4.14 -18.75 9.22
C TYR A 406 5.10 -19.19 8.11
N ASP A 407 5.05 -20.48 7.82
CA ASP A 407 5.75 -21.08 6.69
C ASP A 407 4.81 -22.01 5.90
N VAL A 408 5.05 -22.07 4.59
CA VAL A 408 4.25 -22.87 3.65
C VAL A 408 5.18 -23.72 2.80
N LEU A 409 4.80 -24.97 2.57
CA LEU A 409 5.48 -25.89 1.67
C LEU A 409 4.56 -26.26 0.52
N ASP A 410 5.00 -25.99 -0.70
CA ASP A 410 4.30 -26.29 -1.94
C ASP A 410 5.12 -27.30 -2.77
N LEU A 411 4.43 -28.21 -3.48
CA LEU A 411 5.05 -29.17 -4.37
C LEU A 411 4.25 -29.27 -5.68
N VAL A 412 4.94 -29.20 -6.79
CA VAL A 412 4.39 -29.50 -8.11
C VAL A 412 5.20 -30.65 -8.72
N LEU A 413 4.51 -31.69 -9.19
CA LEU A 413 5.10 -32.79 -9.92
C LEU A 413 4.40 -32.88 -11.29
N GLY A 414 5.11 -32.53 -12.34
CA GLY A 414 4.61 -32.48 -13.71
C GLY A 414 5.20 -33.59 -14.58
N PHE A 415 4.38 -34.19 -15.45
CA PHE A 415 4.83 -35.08 -16.50
C PHE A 415 4.40 -34.59 -17.88
N TYR A 416 5.36 -34.52 -18.79
CA TYR A 416 5.26 -33.97 -20.15
C TYR A 416 5.73 -35.02 -21.15
N PRO A 417 4.83 -35.76 -21.82
CA PRO A 417 5.21 -36.84 -22.73
C PRO A 417 5.81 -36.30 -24.05
N ASP A 418 6.82 -36.99 -24.59
CA ASP A 418 7.53 -36.57 -25.83
C ASP A 418 6.63 -36.61 -27.07
N SER A 419 5.67 -37.49 -27.10
CA SER A 419 4.89 -37.83 -28.30
C SER A 419 3.46 -37.24 -28.31
N ALA A 420 3.16 -36.36 -27.37
CA ALA A 420 1.80 -35.84 -27.19
C ALA A 420 1.80 -34.37 -26.75
N ASN A 421 0.74 -33.65 -27.10
CA ASN A 421 0.57 -32.22 -26.76
C ASN A 421 -0.14 -32.01 -25.41
N TRP A 422 -0.10 -32.99 -24.52
CA TRP A 422 -0.72 -32.88 -23.20
C TRP A 422 0.32 -33.04 -22.10
N HIS A 423 0.00 -32.52 -20.95
CA HIS A 423 0.75 -32.74 -19.71
C HIS A 423 -0.20 -32.91 -18.53
N VAL A 424 0.29 -33.54 -17.49
CA VAL A 424 -0.42 -33.66 -16.21
C VAL A 424 0.46 -33.19 -15.06
N GLU A 425 -0.14 -32.45 -14.13
CA GLU A 425 0.53 -31.99 -12.93
C GLU A 425 -0.23 -32.39 -11.68
N LEU A 426 0.49 -32.88 -10.69
CA LEU A 426 0.02 -33.02 -9.31
C LEU A 426 0.50 -31.79 -8.54
N VAL A 427 -0.44 -31.01 -8.04
CA VAL A 427 -0.16 -29.77 -7.34
C VAL A 427 -0.61 -29.89 -5.89
N GLY A 428 0.34 -29.75 -4.97
CA GLY A 428 0.09 -29.64 -3.55
C GLY A 428 0.43 -28.24 -3.08
N ARG A 429 -0.52 -27.53 -2.52
CA ARG A 429 -0.34 -26.22 -1.90
C ARG A 429 -0.53 -26.33 -0.39
N ASN A 430 0.27 -25.57 0.36
CA ASN A 430 0.25 -25.58 1.81
C ASN A 430 0.23 -27.02 2.37
N LEU A 431 1.18 -27.85 1.95
CA LEU A 431 1.25 -29.27 2.33
C LEU A 431 1.34 -29.47 3.84
N SER A 432 1.94 -28.53 4.55
CA SER A 432 2.05 -28.52 6.02
C SER A 432 0.74 -28.18 6.72
N ASP A 433 -0.31 -27.77 5.99
CA ASP A 433 -1.65 -27.41 6.50
C ASP A 433 -1.57 -26.31 7.58
N LYS A 434 -0.83 -25.24 7.30
CA LYS A 434 -0.65 -24.14 8.24
C LYS A 434 -1.82 -23.16 8.19
N ASP A 435 -2.23 -22.70 9.34
CA ASP A 435 -3.18 -21.60 9.49
C ASP A 435 -2.39 -20.29 9.61
N GLY A 436 -1.93 -19.76 8.47
CA GLY A 436 -1.24 -18.45 8.42
C GLY A 436 -2.23 -17.29 8.28
N ILE A 437 -1.96 -16.17 8.92
CA ILE A 437 -2.73 -14.94 8.72
C ILE A 437 -2.12 -14.18 7.56
N ASN A 438 -2.84 -14.08 6.43
CA ASN A 438 -2.39 -13.32 5.26
C ASN A 438 -2.45 -11.80 5.50
N ALA A 439 -3.58 -11.33 6.00
CA ALA A 439 -3.79 -9.95 6.36
C ALA A 439 -4.60 -9.86 7.65
N ARG A 440 -4.39 -8.77 8.40
CA ARG A 440 -5.20 -8.39 9.55
C ARG A 440 -5.76 -7.01 9.30
N PHE A 441 -7.03 -6.84 9.58
CA PHE A 441 -7.72 -5.57 9.51
C PHE A 441 -8.29 -5.23 10.88
N THR A 442 -8.14 -3.98 11.28
CA THR A 442 -8.85 -3.43 12.45
C THR A 442 -9.73 -2.29 11.98
N ASP A 443 -11.00 -2.33 12.34
CA ASP A 443 -11.92 -1.24 12.04
C ASP A 443 -11.43 0.05 12.72
N VAL A 444 -11.30 1.09 11.90
CA VAL A 444 -10.78 2.39 12.35
C VAL A 444 -11.89 3.33 12.78
N PHE A 445 -13.15 3.03 12.41
CA PHE A 445 -14.24 3.97 12.54
C PHE A 445 -15.15 3.73 13.76
N GLY A 446 -14.96 2.70 14.54
CA GLY A 446 -15.86 2.64 15.65
C GLY A 446 -15.81 1.43 16.55
N VAL A 447 -15.79 0.23 16.03
CA VAL A 447 -15.93 -0.97 16.86
C VAL A 447 -14.61 -1.57 17.33
N GLY A 448 -13.47 -1.10 16.83
CA GLY A 448 -12.16 -1.66 17.16
C GLY A 448 -12.05 -3.16 16.86
N ALA A 449 -13.00 -3.71 16.10
CA ALA A 449 -13.03 -5.11 15.73
C ALA A 449 -11.84 -5.45 14.86
N THR A 450 -11.21 -6.59 15.15
CA THR A 450 -10.08 -7.08 14.39
C THR A 450 -10.47 -8.38 13.70
N GLY A 451 -10.32 -8.42 12.36
CA GLY A 451 -10.56 -9.57 11.53
C GLY A 451 -9.27 -10.07 10.88
N ASP A 452 -9.14 -11.37 10.71
CA ASP A 452 -8.02 -12.01 10.07
C ASP A 452 -8.43 -12.68 8.75
N GLU A 453 -7.72 -12.35 7.68
CA GLU A 453 -7.75 -13.09 6.44
C GLU A 453 -6.72 -14.21 6.52
N LEU A 454 -7.16 -15.46 6.43
CA LEU A 454 -6.29 -16.62 6.48
C LEU A 454 -5.75 -16.96 5.09
N ILE A 455 -4.56 -17.57 5.03
CA ILE A 455 -4.08 -18.22 3.81
C ILE A 455 -4.96 -19.41 3.47
N ALA A 456 -4.94 -19.82 2.20
CA ALA A 456 -5.66 -21.01 1.77
C ALA A 456 -5.20 -22.25 2.55
N PRO A 457 -6.10 -23.14 3.00
CA PRO A 457 -5.75 -24.41 3.62
C PRO A 457 -5.04 -25.32 2.61
N ARG A 458 -4.55 -26.48 3.09
CA ARG A 458 -3.94 -27.46 2.19
C ARG A 458 -4.85 -27.81 1.02
N GLN A 459 -4.29 -27.73 -0.17
CA GLN A 459 -4.98 -28.07 -1.42
C GLN A 459 -4.16 -29.14 -2.17
N LEU A 460 -4.86 -30.16 -2.65
CA LEU A 460 -4.29 -31.15 -3.53
C LEU A 460 -5.11 -31.17 -4.82
N MET A 461 -4.45 -30.95 -5.95
CA MET A 461 -5.09 -30.83 -7.25
C MET A 461 -4.39 -31.69 -8.29
N ILE A 462 -5.14 -32.13 -9.28
CA ILE A 462 -4.62 -32.68 -10.51
C ILE A 462 -4.99 -31.73 -11.62
N GLN A 463 -3.99 -31.26 -12.33
CA GLN A 463 -4.14 -30.35 -13.46
C GLN A 463 -3.79 -31.07 -14.75
N PHE A 464 -4.64 -30.96 -15.75
CA PHE A 464 -4.39 -31.45 -17.09
C PHE A 464 -4.33 -30.31 -18.07
N GLY A 465 -3.26 -30.22 -18.84
CA GLY A 465 -3.08 -29.22 -19.88
C GLY A 465 -2.94 -29.85 -21.25
N MET A 466 -3.36 -29.17 -22.30
CA MET A 466 -3.21 -29.58 -23.69
C MET A 466 -2.89 -28.38 -24.55
N ASP A 467 -1.84 -28.50 -25.34
CA ASP A 467 -1.43 -27.49 -26.33
C ASP A 467 -2.07 -27.81 -27.68
N PHE A 468 -2.66 -26.80 -28.36
CA PHE A 468 -3.38 -26.95 -29.61
C PHE A 468 -2.61 -26.40 -30.80
#